data_28771090070b21f3bc3e4b140755c262
#
_entry.id   28771090070b21f3bc3e4b140755c262
#
_cell.length_a   1.000
_cell.length_b   1.000
_cell.length_c   1.000
_cell.angle_alpha   90.00
_cell.angle_beta   90.00
_cell.angle_gamma   90.00
#
_symmetry.space_group_name_H-M   'P 1'
#
loop_
_entity.id
_entity.type
_entity.pdbx_description
1 polymer ?
#
loop_
_entity_poly.entity_id
_entity_poly.type
_entity_poly.pdbx_seq_one_letter_code
_entity_poly.pdbx_strand_id
1 'polypeptide(L)'
;MLVDVKRCAAVVAAAECGTMSAAAKKLGYTPSGIIRLVDSLEEELGFSVLVRKTTGVELTPEGRRMLPLFEQITAADEQVRQTAARIRGMSEGAIVIGVQSNVASY
;
A
#
# COMPACT_ATOMS: atom_id res chain seq x y z
N MET A 1 1.34 -17.96 -5.55
CA MET A 1 0.86 -16.98 -4.58
C MET A 1 0.90 -15.59 -5.19
N LEU A 2 -0.21 -14.87 -5.09
CA LEU A 2 -0.27 -13.49 -5.57
C LEU A 2 -0.41 -12.55 -4.37
N VAL A 3 0.57 -11.69 -4.20
CA VAL A 3 0.57 -10.71 -3.11
C VAL A 3 -0.06 -9.43 -3.64
N ASP A 4 -1.15 -8.99 -3.02
CA ASP A 4 -1.82 -7.79 -3.50
C ASP A 4 -1.42 -6.56 -2.69
N VAL A 5 -1.63 -5.41 -3.31
CA VAL A 5 -1.20 -4.14 -2.74
C VAL A 5 -1.97 -3.80 -1.46
N LYS A 6 -3.26 -4.12 -1.42
CA LYS A 6 -4.09 -3.75 -0.27
C LYS A 6 -3.57 -4.39 1.01
N ARG A 7 -3.23 -5.67 0.95
CA ARG A 7 -2.75 -6.37 2.14
C ARG A 7 -1.36 -5.89 2.53
N CYS A 8 -0.51 -5.61 1.55
CA CYS A 8 0.82 -5.04 1.83
C CYS A 8 0.68 -3.67 2.48
N ALA A 9 -0.22 -2.83 1.95
CA ALA A 9 -0.45 -1.51 2.50
C ALA A 9 -0.96 -1.59 3.94
N ALA A 10 -1.78 -2.59 4.25
CA ALA A 10 -2.28 -2.77 5.60
C ALA A 10 -1.13 -3.02 6.58
N VAL A 11 -0.18 -3.88 6.22
CA VAL A 11 0.97 -4.16 7.07
C VAL A 11 1.85 -2.93 7.22
N VAL A 12 2.14 -2.24 6.10
CA VAL A 12 2.98 -1.04 6.14
C VAL A 12 2.35 0.01 7.04
N ALA A 13 1.05 0.25 6.88
CA ALA A 13 0.35 1.25 7.68
C ALA A 13 0.35 0.86 9.16
N ALA A 14 0.13 -0.41 9.48
CA ALA A 14 0.13 -0.86 10.86
C ALA A 14 1.50 -0.66 11.49
N ALA A 15 2.57 -0.96 10.76
CA ALA A 15 3.92 -0.78 11.25
C ALA A 15 4.23 0.71 11.48
N GLU A 16 3.79 1.57 10.55
CA GLU A 16 4.05 3.00 10.67
C GLU A 16 3.22 3.66 11.76
N CYS A 17 1.94 3.29 11.84
CA CYS A 17 1.03 3.93 12.78
C CYS A 17 1.14 3.37 14.19
N GLY A 18 1.65 2.17 14.34
CA GLY A 18 1.85 1.55 15.64
C GLY A 18 0.64 0.83 16.20
N THR A 19 -0.55 1.02 15.63
CA THR A 19 -1.76 0.31 16.06
C THR A 19 -2.59 -0.03 14.83
N MET A 20 -3.41 -1.09 14.97
CA MET A 20 -4.35 -1.46 13.91
C MET A 20 -5.42 -0.40 13.70
N SER A 21 -5.89 0.19 14.80
CA SER A 21 -6.94 1.20 14.71
C SER A 21 -6.47 2.43 13.94
N ALA A 22 -5.26 2.90 14.22
CA ALA A 22 -4.72 4.06 13.52
C ALA A 22 -4.47 3.74 12.05
N ALA A 23 -3.99 2.54 11.76
CA ALA A 23 -3.77 2.12 10.38
C ALA A 23 -5.08 2.03 9.62
N ALA A 24 -6.11 1.48 10.24
CA ALA A 24 -7.44 1.38 9.63
C ALA A 24 -7.97 2.76 9.28
N LYS A 25 -7.83 3.70 10.21
CA LYS A 25 -8.30 5.07 9.99
C LYS A 25 -7.55 5.71 8.84
N LYS A 26 -6.25 5.52 8.78
CA LYS A 26 -5.42 6.09 7.72
C LYS A 26 -5.83 5.57 6.34
N LEU A 27 -6.15 4.29 6.25
CA LEU A 27 -6.46 3.67 4.97
C LEU A 27 -7.95 3.64 4.64
N GLY A 28 -8.81 4.09 5.58
CA GLY A 28 -10.24 4.10 5.32
C GLY A 28 -10.93 2.77 5.53
N TYR A 29 -10.37 1.91 6.37
CA TYR A 29 -10.99 0.63 6.73
C TYR A 29 -11.52 0.68 8.14
N THR A 30 -12.38 -0.30 8.47
CA THR A 30 -12.74 -0.55 9.87
C THR A 30 -11.58 -1.30 10.53
N PRO A 31 -11.49 -1.23 11.88
CA PRO A 31 -10.45 -2.01 12.56
C PRO A 31 -10.51 -3.51 12.24
N SER A 32 -11.72 -4.08 12.20
CA SER A 32 -11.84 -5.50 11.85
C SER A 32 -11.46 -5.77 10.42
N GLY A 33 -11.70 -4.81 9.53
CA GLY A 33 -11.34 -4.95 8.12
C GLY A 33 -9.84 -5.02 7.92
N ILE A 34 -9.09 -4.13 8.59
CA ILE A 34 -7.64 -4.15 8.42
C ILE A 34 -7.01 -5.38 9.06
N ILE A 35 -7.55 -5.82 10.19
CA ILE A 35 -7.08 -7.05 10.83
C ILE A 35 -7.25 -8.23 9.90
N ARG A 36 -8.39 -8.28 9.21
CA ARG A 36 -8.65 -9.36 8.26
C ARG A 36 -7.67 -9.37 7.11
N LEU A 37 -7.30 -8.18 6.61
CA LEU A 37 -6.31 -8.07 5.54
C LEU A 37 -4.96 -8.59 6.00
N VAL A 38 -4.53 -8.21 7.20
CA VAL A 38 -3.25 -8.65 7.73
C VAL A 38 -3.26 -10.15 7.97
N ASP A 39 -4.34 -10.66 8.60
CA ASP A 39 -4.44 -12.08 8.87
C ASP A 39 -4.41 -12.90 7.58
N SER A 40 -5.11 -12.43 6.55
CA SER A 40 -5.14 -13.10 5.26
C SER A 40 -3.74 -13.16 4.64
N LEU A 41 -2.99 -12.08 4.73
CA LEU A 41 -1.65 -12.06 4.19
C LEU A 41 -0.72 -13.00 4.95
N GLU A 42 -0.81 -12.98 6.27
CA GLU A 42 0.01 -13.87 7.10
C GLU A 42 -0.31 -15.34 6.83
N GLU A 43 -1.58 -15.64 6.64
CA GLU A 43 -1.98 -16.99 6.32
C GLU A 43 -1.37 -17.45 5.01
N GLU A 44 -1.40 -16.58 4.02
CA GLU A 44 -0.84 -16.91 2.71
C GLU A 44 0.68 -17.03 2.75
N LEU A 45 1.34 -16.15 3.51
CA LEU A 45 2.80 -16.20 3.65
C LEU A 45 3.27 -17.40 4.47
N GLY A 46 2.45 -17.85 5.40
CA GLY A 46 2.78 -18.98 6.25
C GLY A 46 3.52 -18.60 7.52
N PHE A 47 3.57 -17.31 7.85
CA PHE A 47 4.19 -16.84 9.09
C PHE A 47 3.62 -15.47 9.46
N SER A 48 3.80 -15.07 10.72
CA SER A 48 3.33 -13.79 11.20
C SER A 48 4.33 -12.70 10.87
N VAL A 49 3.84 -11.54 10.46
CA VAL A 49 4.67 -10.36 10.23
C VAL A 49 4.46 -9.32 11.32
N LEU A 50 3.33 -9.38 12.03
CA LEU A 50 3.02 -8.44 13.10
C LEU A 50 2.66 -9.21 14.37
N VAL A 51 3.04 -8.64 15.51
CA VAL A 51 2.60 -9.10 16.84
C VAL A 51 1.68 -8.03 17.38
N ARG A 52 0.46 -8.42 17.75
CA ARG A 52 -0.51 -7.49 18.33
C ARG A 52 -0.42 -7.54 19.84
N LYS A 53 -0.21 -6.38 20.44
CA LYS A 53 -0.13 -6.23 21.88
C LYS A 53 -1.17 -5.23 22.35
N THR A 54 -1.42 -5.18 23.63
CA THR A 54 -2.35 -4.18 24.17
C THR A 54 -1.86 -2.76 23.91
N THR A 55 -0.56 -2.57 23.80
CA THR A 55 0.04 -1.26 23.57
C THR A 55 0.20 -0.93 22.07
N GLY A 56 -0.12 -1.87 21.20
CA GLY A 56 0.00 -1.64 19.77
C GLY A 56 0.52 -2.85 19.02
N VAL A 57 1.09 -2.62 17.85
CA VAL A 57 1.65 -3.70 17.04
C VAL A 57 3.15 -3.51 16.88
N GLU A 58 3.85 -4.62 16.75
CA GLU A 58 5.28 -4.64 16.49
C GLU A 58 5.56 -5.63 15.38
N LEU A 59 6.64 -5.40 14.65
CA LEU A 59 7.06 -6.33 13.62
C LEU A 59 7.72 -7.56 14.24
N THR A 60 7.40 -8.73 13.68
CA THR A 60 8.17 -9.93 13.99
C THR A 60 9.52 -9.83 13.28
N PRO A 61 10.49 -10.70 13.61
CA PRO A 61 11.75 -10.75 12.85
C PRO A 61 11.48 -10.96 11.36
N GLU A 62 10.54 -11.84 11.02
CA GLU A 62 10.14 -12.07 9.63
C GLU A 62 9.53 -10.82 9.04
N GLY A 63 8.70 -10.12 9.82
CA GLY A 63 8.07 -8.89 9.36
C GLY A 63 9.10 -7.82 9.04
N ARG A 64 10.17 -7.75 9.81
CA ARG A 64 11.24 -6.77 9.54
C ARG A 64 11.93 -7.06 8.23
N ARG A 65 12.06 -8.33 7.88
CA ARG A 65 12.66 -8.71 6.60
C ARG A 65 11.71 -8.45 5.44
N MET A 66 10.41 -8.61 5.67
CA MET A 66 9.41 -8.45 4.61
C MET A 66 9.01 -7.00 4.38
N LEU A 67 9.09 -6.16 5.41
CA LEU A 67 8.57 -4.80 5.33
C LEU A 67 9.15 -3.99 4.17
N PRO A 68 10.46 -3.99 3.92
CA PRO A 68 10.99 -3.23 2.79
C PRO A 68 10.40 -3.67 1.46
N LEU A 69 10.10 -4.96 1.32
CA LEU A 69 9.51 -5.49 0.09
C LEU A 69 8.06 -5.03 -0.05
N PHE A 70 7.32 -5.03 1.05
CA PHE A 70 5.95 -4.50 1.03
C PHE A 70 5.95 -3.01 0.70
N GLU A 71 6.92 -2.27 1.23
CA GLU A 71 7.04 -0.84 0.94
C GLU A 71 7.33 -0.60 -0.53
N GLN A 72 8.15 -1.44 -1.15
CA GLN A 72 8.41 -1.34 -2.59
C GLN A 72 7.16 -1.56 -3.41
N ILE A 73 6.33 -2.52 -3.00
CA ILE A 73 5.09 -2.81 -3.71
C ILE A 73 4.13 -1.63 -3.59
N THR A 74 3.96 -1.08 -2.39
CA THR A 74 3.04 0.03 -2.20
C THR A 74 3.55 1.30 -2.88
N ALA A 75 4.87 1.50 -2.90
CA ALA A 75 5.45 2.66 -3.58
C ALA A 75 5.26 2.55 -5.08
N ALA A 76 5.42 1.35 -5.64
CA ALA A 76 5.20 1.15 -7.07
C ALA A 76 3.74 1.38 -7.44
N ASP A 77 2.82 0.91 -6.61
CA ASP A 77 1.40 1.15 -6.82
C ASP A 77 1.09 2.64 -6.84
N GLU A 78 1.66 3.38 -5.90
CA GLU A 78 1.46 4.82 -5.85
C GLU A 78 2.02 5.51 -7.08
N GLN A 79 3.19 5.06 -7.55
CA GLN A 79 3.77 5.62 -8.78
C GLN A 79 2.88 5.37 -9.99
N VAL A 80 2.28 4.19 -10.07
CA VAL A 80 1.36 3.89 -11.16
C VAL A 80 0.18 4.84 -11.13
N ARG A 81 -0.40 5.05 -9.94
CA ARG A 81 -1.56 5.93 -9.81
C ARG A 81 -1.21 7.37 -10.16
N GLN A 82 -0.07 7.85 -9.66
CA GLN A 82 0.35 9.22 -9.92
C GLN A 82 0.65 9.44 -11.39
N THR A 83 1.31 8.48 -12.01
CA THR A 83 1.65 8.59 -13.43
C THR A 83 0.38 8.57 -14.27
N ALA A 84 -0.55 7.68 -13.94
CA ALA A 84 -1.82 7.60 -14.67
C ALA A 84 -2.60 8.91 -14.54
N ALA A 85 -2.60 9.49 -13.33
CA ALA A 85 -3.28 10.76 -13.11
C ALA A 85 -2.66 11.88 -13.93
N ARG A 86 -1.32 11.91 -14.00
CA ARG A 86 -0.65 12.92 -14.81
C ARG A 86 -0.96 12.75 -16.29
N ILE A 87 -1.00 11.51 -16.76
CA ILE A 87 -1.31 11.24 -18.16
C ILE A 87 -2.74 11.70 -18.48
N ARG A 88 -3.69 11.38 -17.60
CA ARG A 88 -5.08 11.84 -17.79
C ARG A 88 -5.17 13.35 -17.79
N GLY A 89 -4.46 13.99 -16.87
CA GLY A 89 -4.43 15.44 -16.79
C GLY A 89 -3.77 16.05 -18.00
N MET A 90 -2.71 15.45 -18.49
CA MET A 90 -2.05 15.93 -19.69
C MET A 90 -2.93 15.76 -20.91
N SER A 91 -3.65 14.67 -21.01
CA SER A 91 -4.58 14.46 -22.11
C SER A 91 -5.63 15.56 -22.16
N GLU A 92 -6.17 15.89 -21.01
CA GLU A 92 -7.16 16.96 -20.91
C GLU A 92 -6.53 18.32 -21.15
N GLY A 93 -5.33 18.50 -20.59
CA GLY A 93 -4.62 19.75 -20.78
C GLY A 93 -4.03 19.87 -22.16
N ALA A 94 -3.68 18.75 -22.77
CA ALA A 94 -3.09 18.75 -24.10
C ALA A 94 -4.04 19.29 -25.14
N ILE A 95 -5.32 19.19 -24.88
CA ILE A 95 -6.31 19.81 -25.74
C ILE A 95 -6.01 21.28 -25.88
N VAL A 96 -5.61 21.88 -24.79
CA VAL A 96 -5.30 23.31 -24.76
C VAL A 96 -3.93 23.56 -25.35
N ILE A 97 -2.96 22.80 -24.93
CA ILE A 97 -1.57 23.02 -25.30
C ILE A 97 -1.28 22.43 -26.65
N GLY A 98 -1.93 21.45 -26.94
CA GLY A 98 -1.67 20.80 -28.18
C GLY A 98 -0.38 20.10 -28.23
N VAL A 99 0.28 19.76 -27.70
CA VAL A 99 1.39 19.13 -27.83
C VAL A 99 1.80 17.96 -27.77
N GLN A 100 1.57 18.24 -27.79
CA GLN A 100 1.90 17.53 -27.73
C GLN A 100 2.25 16.74 -27.85
N SER A 101 2.37 16.84 -28.08
CA SER A 101 2.62 16.10 -28.14
C SER A 101 3.16 15.40 -27.88
N ASN A 102 3.49 15.57 -27.85
CA ASN A 102 4.02 14.72 -27.47
C ASN A 102 4.01 13.96 -26.99
N VAL A 103 3.83 14.11 -26.87
CA VAL A 103 3.63 13.39 -26.38
C VAL A 103 3.70 12.35 -26.45
N ALA A 104 3.67 12.21 -26.68
CA ALA A 104 3.56 11.16 -26.80
C ALA A 104 4.33 10.48 -26.53
N SER A 105 4.72 10.64 -26.56
CA SER A 105 5.44 9.91 -26.36
C SER A 105 5.60 9.18 -25.46
N TYR A 106 5.58 8.73 -25.27
CA TYR A 106 5.82 7.96 -24.45
C TYR A 106 6.05 7.22 -24.50
#